data_88d25d23b6e228c00231c78fde909e1e
#
_entry.id   88d25d23b6e228c00231c78fde909e1e
#
_cell.length_a   1.000
_cell.length_b   1.000
_cell.length_c   1.000
_cell.angle_alpha   90.00
_cell.angle_beta   90.00
_cell.angle_gamma   90.00
#
_symmetry.space_group_name_H-M   'P 1'
#
loop_
_entity.id
_entity.type
_entity.pdbx_description
1 polymer ?
#
loop_
_entity_poly.entity_id
_entity_poly.type
_entity_poly.pdbx_seq_one_letter_code
_entity_poly.pdbx_strand_id
1 'polypeptide(L)'
;HPKVLVALSGGVDSCLVAWLARKYNGKSNAVSLIGVSPSLKQRDLDLAIRFCETNDIEYLKIYPNEIEDEQYASNPVNRCYFCKSALYKEMLEVQEMYYDGFDILNGNNYSDRGDYRPGMEAAKEFEALSPLADCGLEKDMIRAISEKYKLEVWDKPASPCMSSRFPYGEQITKDKLKMVEKAEDLVFDLGFSDVRVRYVESNAKIEVPASEIEKLKSVEAQLKGRFEEMGFGQLEVDEEGLVSGKLNRGIVK
;
A
#
# COMPACT_ATOMS: atom_id res chain seq x y z
N HIS A 1 7.72 22.62 10.01
CA HIS A 1 6.37 22.54 9.43
C HIS A 1 5.33 22.54 10.57
N PRO A 2 4.74 23.71 10.92
CA PRO A 2 3.83 23.82 12.07
C PRO A 2 2.44 23.24 11.81
N LYS A 3 2.02 23.13 10.55
CA LYS A 3 0.71 22.60 10.14
C LYS A 3 0.93 21.63 8.98
N VAL A 4 0.41 20.42 9.07
CA VAL A 4 0.70 19.36 8.11
C VAL A 4 -0.49 18.46 7.78
N LEU A 5 -0.57 18.07 6.51
CA LEU A 5 -1.41 16.99 5.99
C LEU A 5 -0.53 15.79 5.71
N VAL A 6 -0.82 14.64 6.27
CA VAL A 6 0.00 13.44 6.14
C VAL A 6 -0.69 12.42 5.23
N ALA A 7 -0.06 12.04 4.13
CA ALA A 7 -0.51 10.93 3.29
C ALA A 7 -0.36 9.60 4.06
N LEU A 8 -1.45 9.08 4.62
CA LEU A 8 -1.47 7.91 5.48
C LEU A 8 -1.93 6.66 4.71
N SER A 9 -1.06 5.66 4.64
CA SER A 9 -1.32 4.37 3.97
C SER A 9 -1.51 3.18 4.92
N GLY A 10 -1.43 3.39 6.24
CA GLY A 10 -1.43 2.31 7.22
C GLY A 10 -0.12 1.49 7.27
N GLY A 11 0.92 1.88 6.54
CA GLY A 11 2.26 1.32 6.65
C GLY A 11 3.05 1.97 7.78
N VAL A 12 4.05 1.27 8.34
CA VAL A 12 4.83 1.74 9.49
C VAL A 12 5.43 3.13 9.28
N ASP A 13 5.91 3.44 8.06
CA ASP A 13 6.54 4.73 7.75
C ASP A 13 5.53 5.88 7.84
N SER A 14 4.42 5.80 7.13
CA SER A 14 3.38 6.84 7.12
C SER A 14 2.71 6.98 8.49
N CYS A 15 2.53 5.88 9.21
CA CYS A 15 2.00 5.90 10.58
C CYS A 15 2.96 6.60 11.54
N LEU A 16 4.28 6.38 11.42
CA LEU A 16 5.26 7.09 12.23
C LEU A 16 5.24 8.59 11.94
N VAL A 17 5.16 9.01 10.67
CA VAL A 17 5.03 10.44 10.30
C VAL A 17 3.77 11.04 10.92
N ALA A 18 2.61 10.38 10.78
CA ALA A 18 1.35 10.85 11.33
C ALA A 18 1.38 10.97 12.86
N TRP A 19 1.96 9.98 13.53
CA TRP A 19 2.10 9.99 14.99
C TRP A 19 3.03 11.11 15.48
N LEU A 20 4.19 11.29 14.82
CA LEU A 20 5.13 12.37 15.14
C LEU A 20 4.48 13.74 14.90
N ALA A 21 3.80 13.92 13.77
CA ALA A 21 3.08 15.14 13.46
C ALA A 21 2.04 15.45 14.54
N ARG A 22 1.20 14.49 14.91
CA ARG A 22 0.21 14.63 15.99
C ARG A 22 0.86 15.01 17.31
N LYS A 23 1.97 14.35 17.66
CA LYS A 23 2.68 14.55 18.93
C LYS A 23 3.29 15.95 19.06
N TYR A 24 3.89 16.47 18.00
CA TYR A 24 4.67 17.70 18.05
C TYR A 24 3.91 18.94 17.57
N ASN A 25 2.96 18.80 16.65
CA ASN A 25 2.19 19.93 16.12
C ASN A 25 0.82 20.08 16.81
N GLY A 26 0.35 19.05 17.51
CA GLY A 26 -0.97 19.03 18.13
C GLY A 26 -2.07 18.59 17.16
N LYS A 27 -3.27 18.32 17.68
CA LYS A 27 -4.37 17.70 16.94
C LYS A 27 -4.84 18.54 15.76
N SER A 28 -5.05 19.83 15.97
CA SER A 28 -5.59 20.74 14.95
C SER A 28 -4.59 21.09 13.84
N ASN A 29 -3.31 20.78 14.04
CA ASN A 29 -2.24 21.13 13.10
C ASN A 29 -1.62 19.90 12.41
N ALA A 30 -2.16 18.71 12.66
CA ALA A 30 -1.68 17.47 12.05
C ALA A 30 -2.87 16.59 11.69
N VAL A 31 -3.24 16.57 10.41
CA VAL A 31 -4.37 15.81 9.88
C VAL A 31 -3.86 14.76 8.90
N SER A 32 -4.35 13.54 9.02
CA SER A 32 -4.00 12.45 8.11
C SER A 32 -5.03 12.34 6.97
N LEU A 33 -4.55 12.21 5.74
CA LEU A 33 -5.39 11.96 4.57
C LEU A 33 -5.19 10.50 4.12
N ILE A 34 -6.27 9.72 4.15
CA ILE A 34 -6.28 8.31 3.75
C ILE A 34 -6.90 8.21 2.37
N GLY A 35 -6.06 7.90 1.37
CA GLY A 35 -6.53 7.68 -0.01
C GLY A 35 -7.26 6.34 -0.12
N VAL A 36 -8.58 6.39 -0.26
CA VAL A 36 -9.42 5.21 -0.43
C VAL A 36 -9.58 4.91 -1.91
N SER A 37 -9.07 3.78 -2.34
CA SER A 37 -9.13 3.35 -3.73
C SER A 37 -9.31 1.83 -3.83
N PRO A 38 -9.75 1.29 -4.98
CA PRO A 38 -9.85 -0.15 -5.19
C PRO A 38 -8.50 -0.89 -5.09
N SER A 39 -7.38 -0.17 -5.18
CA SER A 39 -6.04 -0.74 -5.04
C SER A 39 -5.55 -0.83 -3.59
N LEU A 40 -6.23 -0.19 -2.64
CA LEU A 40 -5.97 -0.29 -1.21
C LEU A 40 -6.74 -1.47 -0.63
N LYS A 41 -6.05 -2.38 0.08
CA LYS A 41 -6.72 -3.48 0.79
C LYS A 41 -7.63 -2.95 1.88
N GLN A 42 -8.81 -3.55 2.03
CA GLN A 42 -9.74 -3.18 3.11
C GLN A 42 -9.10 -3.31 4.49
N ARG A 43 -8.29 -4.34 4.71
CA ARG A 43 -7.56 -4.55 5.98
C ARG A 43 -6.56 -3.42 6.28
N ASP A 44 -5.90 -2.88 5.25
CA ASP A 44 -4.96 -1.76 5.42
C ASP A 44 -5.71 -0.45 5.68
N LEU A 45 -6.88 -0.25 5.07
CA LEU A 45 -7.76 0.87 5.36
C LEU A 45 -8.26 0.83 6.81
N ASP A 46 -8.76 -0.33 7.26
CA ASP A 46 -9.27 -0.52 8.63
C ASP A 46 -8.15 -0.30 9.66
N LEU A 47 -6.94 -0.77 9.37
CA LEU A 47 -5.78 -0.53 10.21
C LEU A 47 -5.41 0.95 10.27
N ALA A 48 -5.40 1.66 9.14
CA ALA A 48 -5.09 3.09 9.10
C ALA A 48 -6.11 3.90 9.92
N ILE A 49 -7.39 3.58 9.82
CA ILE A 49 -8.47 4.21 10.59
C ILE A 49 -8.27 3.93 12.08
N ARG A 50 -8.14 2.66 12.46
CA ARG A 50 -7.93 2.27 13.87
C ARG A 50 -6.68 2.92 14.46
N PHE A 51 -5.59 3.01 13.68
CA PHE A 51 -4.37 3.69 14.09
C PHE A 51 -4.63 5.16 14.42
N CYS A 52 -5.38 5.86 13.59
CA CYS A 52 -5.76 7.26 13.84
C CYS A 52 -6.60 7.39 15.12
N GLU A 53 -7.62 6.56 15.28
CA GLU A 53 -8.52 6.58 16.43
C GLU A 53 -7.77 6.27 17.74
N THR A 54 -6.91 5.24 17.74
CA THR A 54 -6.12 4.85 18.92
C THR A 54 -5.12 5.91 19.35
N ASN A 55 -4.57 6.67 18.39
CA ASN A 55 -3.56 7.71 18.67
C ASN A 55 -4.12 9.13 18.69
N ASP A 56 -5.45 9.30 18.70
CA ASP A 56 -6.15 10.60 18.67
C ASP A 56 -5.66 11.50 17.52
N ILE A 57 -5.47 10.92 16.34
CA ILE A 57 -5.06 11.61 15.10
C ILE A 57 -6.32 11.95 14.30
N GLU A 58 -6.47 13.21 13.93
CA GLU A 58 -7.54 13.62 13.03
C GLU A 58 -7.28 13.09 11.62
N TYR A 59 -8.31 12.55 10.95
CA TYR A 59 -8.18 12.02 9.61
C TYR A 59 -9.38 12.29 8.72
N LEU A 60 -9.12 12.36 7.42
CA LEU A 60 -10.13 12.40 6.36
C LEU A 60 -9.87 11.29 5.36
N LYS A 61 -10.95 10.74 4.82
CA LYS A 61 -10.90 9.84 3.66
C LYS A 61 -11.01 10.69 2.40
N ILE A 62 -10.08 10.47 1.47
CA ILE A 62 -10.06 11.09 0.15
C ILE A 62 -10.14 10.01 -0.93
N TYR A 63 -10.59 10.34 -2.11
CA TYR A 63 -10.90 9.37 -3.17
C TYR A 63 -10.18 9.72 -4.48
N PRO A 64 -8.91 9.35 -4.63
CA PRO A 64 -8.07 9.76 -5.79
C PRO A 64 -8.59 9.31 -7.14
N ASN A 65 -9.43 8.25 -7.18
CA ASN A 65 -10.03 7.70 -8.41
C ASN A 65 -9.03 7.35 -9.52
N GLU A 66 -7.80 6.98 -9.16
CA GLU A 66 -6.73 6.65 -10.12
C GLU A 66 -7.12 5.55 -11.11
N ILE A 67 -8.08 4.69 -10.73
CA ILE A 67 -8.56 3.60 -11.60
C ILE A 67 -9.33 4.10 -12.83
N GLU A 68 -9.82 5.34 -12.82
CA GLU A 68 -10.50 5.96 -13.96
C GLU A 68 -9.48 6.58 -14.96
N ASP A 69 -8.21 6.69 -14.56
CA ASP A 69 -7.14 7.14 -15.44
C ASP A 69 -6.61 5.97 -16.28
N GLU A 70 -6.76 6.04 -17.60
CA GLU A 70 -6.27 5.03 -18.54
C GLU A 70 -4.75 4.81 -18.41
N GLN A 71 -3.99 5.85 -18.10
CA GLN A 71 -2.54 5.76 -17.88
C GLN A 71 -2.21 4.89 -16.68
N TYR A 72 -3.03 4.90 -15.63
CA TYR A 72 -2.90 3.98 -14.52
C TYR A 72 -3.47 2.60 -14.85
N ALA A 73 -4.69 2.54 -15.43
CA ALA A 73 -5.43 1.31 -15.66
C ALA A 73 -4.73 0.36 -16.64
N SER A 74 -3.98 0.89 -17.61
CA SER A 74 -3.13 0.11 -18.53
C SER A 74 -1.94 -0.58 -17.84
N ASN A 75 -1.70 -0.31 -16.57
CA ASN A 75 -0.68 -0.94 -15.74
C ASN A 75 0.76 -0.84 -16.30
N PRO A 76 1.24 0.34 -16.65
CA PRO A 76 2.61 0.50 -17.13
C PRO A 76 3.63 0.32 -15.99
N VAL A 77 4.90 0.18 -16.34
CA VAL A 77 6.01 0.04 -15.38
C VAL A 77 6.06 1.22 -14.39
N ASN A 78 5.73 2.43 -14.85
CA ASN A 78 5.65 3.64 -14.03
C ASN A 78 4.25 3.90 -13.41
N ARG A 79 3.37 2.89 -13.35
CA ARG A 79 2.00 2.99 -12.77
C ARG A 79 1.97 3.74 -11.43
N CYS A 80 2.99 3.52 -10.56
CA CYS A 80 3.05 4.17 -9.25
C CYS A 80 3.15 5.69 -9.33
N TYR A 81 3.68 6.25 -10.42
CA TYR A 81 3.67 7.69 -10.66
C TYR A 81 2.23 8.20 -10.82
N PHE A 82 1.43 7.59 -11.68
CA PHE A 82 0.03 7.99 -11.91
C PHE A 82 -0.81 7.85 -10.64
N CYS A 83 -0.65 6.75 -9.92
CA CYS A 83 -1.32 6.53 -8.63
C CYS A 83 -1.00 7.63 -7.61
N LYS A 84 0.28 7.99 -7.47
CA LYS A 84 0.71 9.03 -6.52
C LYS A 84 0.32 10.42 -6.98
N SER A 85 0.35 10.70 -8.29
CA SER A 85 -0.11 11.97 -8.85
C SER A 85 -1.61 12.18 -8.57
N ALA A 86 -2.44 11.15 -8.76
CA ALA A 86 -3.86 11.23 -8.42
C ALA A 86 -4.06 11.49 -6.91
N LEU A 87 -3.31 10.81 -6.06
CA LEU A 87 -3.37 11.03 -4.60
C LEU A 87 -3.00 12.46 -4.23
N TYR A 88 -1.89 12.98 -4.74
CA TYR A 88 -1.44 14.33 -4.39
C TYR A 88 -2.34 15.42 -4.96
N LYS A 89 -2.94 15.23 -6.14
CA LYS A 89 -3.96 16.15 -6.67
C LYS A 89 -5.14 16.26 -5.72
N GLU A 90 -5.69 15.16 -5.28
CA GLU A 90 -6.80 15.13 -4.31
C GLU A 90 -6.39 15.77 -2.97
N MET A 91 -5.15 15.53 -2.51
CA MET A 91 -4.63 16.16 -1.29
C MET A 91 -4.52 17.68 -1.41
N LEU A 92 -4.09 18.19 -2.58
CA LEU A 92 -4.01 19.62 -2.85
C LEU A 92 -5.41 20.27 -2.88
N GLU A 93 -6.40 19.62 -3.50
CA GLU A 93 -7.78 20.10 -3.50
C GLU A 93 -8.33 20.23 -2.06
N VAL A 94 -8.07 19.21 -1.22
CA VAL A 94 -8.46 19.27 0.21
C VAL A 94 -7.68 20.36 0.96
N GLN A 95 -6.38 20.52 0.67
CA GLN A 95 -5.53 21.56 1.25
C GLN A 95 -6.08 22.96 0.93
N GLU A 96 -6.32 23.26 -0.34
CA GLU A 96 -6.83 24.57 -0.79
C GLU A 96 -8.21 24.88 -0.20
N MET A 97 -9.06 23.86 -0.08
CA MET A 97 -10.44 24.05 0.37
C MET A 97 -10.59 24.21 1.89
N TYR A 98 -9.78 23.48 2.67
CA TYR A 98 -10.00 23.35 4.12
C TYR A 98 -8.77 23.58 4.99
N TYR A 99 -7.55 23.49 4.42
CA TYR A 99 -6.30 23.46 5.18
C TYR A 99 -5.23 24.39 4.58
N ASP A 100 -5.64 25.59 4.19
CA ASP A 100 -4.70 26.58 3.65
C ASP A 100 -3.48 26.79 4.57
N GLY A 101 -2.29 26.78 3.98
CA GLY A 101 -1.02 26.92 4.69
C GLY A 101 -0.56 25.67 5.44
N PHE A 102 -1.14 24.48 5.18
CA PHE A 102 -0.61 23.19 5.64
C PHE A 102 0.38 22.63 4.62
N ASP A 103 1.48 22.05 5.08
CA ASP A 103 2.43 21.33 4.21
C ASP A 103 1.98 19.87 4.02
N ILE A 104 2.17 19.31 2.82
CA ILE A 104 1.87 17.89 2.55
C ILE A 104 3.09 17.04 2.87
N LEU A 105 2.92 16.04 3.75
CA LEU A 105 3.95 15.09 4.13
C LEU A 105 3.62 13.68 3.62
N ASN A 106 4.67 12.91 3.30
CA ASN A 106 4.55 11.49 2.99
C ASN A 106 5.48 10.62 3.87
N GLY A 107 5.32 9.29 3.76
CA GLY A 107 6.10 8.32 4.52
C GLY A 107 7.31 7.76 3.77
N ASN A 108 7.83 8.43 2.75
CA ASN A 108 9.06 7.96 2.09
C ASN A 108 10.23 7.98 3.08
N ASN A 109 11.03 6.92 3.09
CA ASN A 109 12.19 6.78 3.96
C ASN A 109 13.51 6.84 3.18
N TYR A 110 14.64 6.87 3.87
CA TYR A 110 15.95 7.02 3.25
C TYR A 110 16.32 5.82 2.35
N SER A 111 15.96 4.60 2.74
CA SER A 111 16.22 3.39 1.95
C SER A 111 15.50 3.39 0.60
N ASP A 112 14.44 4.19 0.43
CA ASP A 112 13.68 4.29 -0.82
C ASP A 112 14.46 5.01 -1.93
N ARG A 113 15.53 5.77 -1.59
CA ARG A 113 16.31 6.58 -2.54
C ARG A 113 17.16 5.74 -3.51
N GLY A 114 17.43 4.48 -3.19
CA GLY A 114 18.23 3.55 -4.02
C GLY A 114 17.43 2.77 -5.06
N ASP A 115 16.11 2.79 -5.00
CA ASP A 115 15.22 1.99 -5.83
C ASP A 115 14.60 2.80 -6.98
N TYR A 116 14.26 2.12 -8.08
CA TYR A 116 13.38 2.69 -9.10
C TYR A 116 11.96 2.82 -8.53
N ARG A 117 11.61 4.03 -8.12
CA ARG A 117 10.30 4.34 -7.50
C ARG A 117 9.63 5.53 -8.20
N PRO A 118 8.89 5.30 -9.27
CA PRO A 118 8.19 6.37 -10.01
C PRO A 118 7.29 7.25 -9.12
N GLY A 119 6.75 6.71 -8.04
CA GLY A 119 5.95 7.49 -7.08
C GLY A 119 6.73 8.58 -6.33
N MET A 120 8.07 8.52 -6.29
CA MET A 120 8.90 9.60 -5.73
C MET A 120 9.00 10.80 -6.67
N GLU A 121 8.92 10.57 -7.98
CA GLU A 121 8.86 11.65 -8.97
C GLU A 121 7.58 12.46 -8.78
N ALA A 122 6.44 11.80 -8.60
CA ALA A 122 5.19 12.46 -8.27
C ALA A 122 5.30 13.27 -6.96
N ALA A 123 5.88 12.67 -5.90
CA ALA A 123 6.05 13.40 -4.63
C ALA A 123 6.86 14.69 -4.80
N LYS A 124 7.91 14.66 -5.63
CA LYS A 124 8.73 15.83 -5.94
C LYS A 124 7.98 16.88 -6.77
N GLU A 125 7.25 16.44 -7.79
CA GLU A 125 6.46 17.31 -8.65
C GLU A 125 5.38 18.08 -7.89
N PHE A 126 4.73 17.39 -6.93
CA PHE A 126 3.69 17.96 -6.08
C PHE A 126 4.24 18.58 -4.77
N GLU A 127 5.55 18.76 -4.66
CA GLU A 127 6.23 19.36 -3.51
C GLU A 127 5.89 18.69 -2.16
N ALA A 128 5.51 17.39 -2.21
CA ALA A 128 5.22 16.62 -1.00
C ALA A 128 6.52 16.27 -0.26
N LEU A 129 6.63 16.70 0.98
CA LEU A 129 7.82 16.56 1.80
C LEU A 129 7.98 15.13 2.33
N SER A 130 9.21 14.68 2.47
CA SER A 130 9.58 13.32 2.89
C SER A 130 10.42 13.35 4.17
N PRO A 131 9.85 13.70 5.34
CA PRO A 131 10.62 14.02 6.55
C PRO A 131 11.49 12.86 7.04
N LEU A 132 11.08 11.61 6.88
CA LEU A 132 11.90 10.46 7.27
C LEU A 132 13.13 10.33 6.37
N ALA A 133 12.96 10.50 5.05
CA ALA A 133 14.07 10.46 4.10
C ALA A 133 15.04 11.64 4.30
N ASP A 134 14.51 12.82 4.59
CA ASP A 134 15.30 14.04 4.80
C ASP A 134 16.11 13.98 6.11
N CYS A 135 15.58 13.28 7.12
CA CYS A 135 16.32 12.99 8.36
C CYS A 135 17.24 11.76 8.26
N GLY A 136 17.37 11.13 7.08
CA GLY A 136 18.22 9.95 6.90
C GLY A 136 17.72 8.69 7.59
N LEU A 137 16.41 8.61 7.91
CA LEU A 137 15.86 7.45 8.61
C LEU A 137 15.65 6.27 7.66
N GLU A 138 16.35 5.19 7.95
CA GLU A 138 16.23 3.90 7.28
C GLU A 138 15.10 3.05 7.90
N LYS A 139 14.70 2.00 7.19
CA LYS A 139 13.58 1.13 7.59
C LYS A 139 13.72 0.55 9.00
N ASP A 140 14.90 0.08 9.35
CA ASP A 140 15.14 -0.54 10.66
C ASP A 140 15.05 0.50 11.79
N MET A 141 15.55 1.72 11.54
CA MET A 141 15.44 2.83 12.50
C MET A 141 13.97 3.21 12.72
N ILE A 142 13.17 3.27 11.64
CA ILE A 142 11.74 3.57 11.69
C ILE A 142 11.00 2.52 12.52
N ARG A 143 11.29 1.22 12.32
CA ARG A 143 10.73 0.14 13.12
C ARG A 143 11.11 0.23 14.58
N ALA A 144 12.39 0.45 14.88
CA ALA A 144 12.87 0.60 16.25
C ALA A 144 12.22 1.80 16.98
N ILE A 145 12.04 2.93 16.29
CA ILE A 145 11.33 4.09 16.85
C ILE A 145 9.86 3.73 17.09
N SER A 146 9.19 3.09 16.12
CA SER A 146 7.79 2.69 16.23
C SER A 146 7.57 1.70 17.36
N GLU A 147 8.46 0.75 17.55
CA GLU A 147 8.46 -0.21 18.66
C GLU A 147 8.64 0.50 20.01
N LYS A 148 9.63 1.39 20.12
CA LYS A 148 9.89 2.19 21.34
C LYS A 148 8.65 2.93 21.80
N TYR A 149 7.87 3.45 20.87
CA TYR A 149 6.61 4.16 21.15
C TYR A 149 5.39 3.24 21.16
N LYS A 150 5.57 1.92 21.02
CA LYS A 150 4.50 0.90 21.05
C LYS A 150 3.42 1.15 20.01
N LEU A 151 3.80 1.64 18.83
CA LEU A 151 2.86 1.79 17.72
C LEU A 151 2.49 0.40 17.18
N GLU A 152 1.20 0.10 17.04
CA GLU A 152 0.71 -1.23 16.64
C GLU A 152 1.22 -1.74 15.28
N VAL A 153 1.79 -0.85 14.46
CA VAL A 153 2.29 -1.12 13.11
C VAL A 153 3.80 -1.40 13.05
N TRP A 154 4.52 -1.43 14.18
CA TRP A 154 5.99 -1.48 14.22
C TRP A 154 6.59 -2.70 13.51
N ASP A 155 5.94 -3.86 13.62
CA ASP A 155 6.36 -5.14 13.02
C ASP A 155 5.59 -5.49 11.74
N LYS A 156 4.65 -4.61 11.31
CA LYS A 156 3.84 -4.87 10.12
C LYS A 156 4.71 -5.17 8.91
N PRO A 157 4.47 -6.30 8.20
CA PRO A 157 5.14 -6.59 6.94
C PRO A 157 4.81 -5.54 5.86
N ALA A 158 5.65 -5.45 4.84
CA ALA A 158 5.36 -4.62 3.69
C ALA A 158 4.07 -5.10 3.00
N SER A 159 3.09 -4.19 2.87
CA SER A 159 1.81 -4.46 2.20
C SER A 159 1.71 -3.67 0.89
N PRO A 160 2.24 -4.19 -0.22
CA PRO A 160 2.10 -3.54 -1.51
C PRO A 160 0.63 -3.47 -1.94
N CYS A 161 0.25 -2.43 -2.70
CA CYS A 161 -1.11 -2.26 -3.21
C CYS A 161 -1.57 -3.45 -4.06
N MET A 162 -2.88 -3.65 -4.19
CA MET A 162 -3.47 -4.77 -4.93
C MET A 162 -3.05 -4.80 -6.41
N SER A 163 -2.80 -3.63 -7.01
CA SER A 163 -2.32 -3.54 -8.40
C SER A 163 -0.96 -4.22 -8.64
N SER A 164 -0.17 -4.43 -7.58
CA SER A 164 1.09 -5.20 -7.67
C SER A 164 0.89 -6.69 -7.94
N ARG A 165 -0.35 -7.19 -7.91
CA ARG A 165 -0.70 -8.59 -8.20
C ARG A 165 -0.79 -8.87 -9.70
N PHE A 166 -0.81 -7.82 -10.51
CA PHE A 166 -0.96 -7.90 -11.95
C PHE A 166 0.39 -7.67 -12.64
N PRO A 167 0.76 -8.50 -13.63
CA PRO A 167 1.93 -8.24 -14.47
C PRO A 167 1.79 -6.88 -15.16
N TYR A 168 2.91 -6.21 -15.41
CA TYR A 168 2.89 -4.97 -16.18
C TYR A 168 2.27 -5.18 -17.56
N GLY A 169 1.39 -4.26 -17.99
CA GLY A 169 0.61 -4.35 -19.22
C GLY A 169 -0.70 -5.11 -19.08
N GLU A 170 -0.94 -5.85 -17.99
CA GLU A 170 -2.25 -6.41 -17.68
C GLU A 170 -3.19 -5.31 -17.20
N GLN A 171 -4.28 -5.09 -17.91
CA GLN A 171 -5.23 -4.03 -17.56
C GLN A 171 -5.84 -4.26 -16.17
N ILE A 172 -5.77 -3.23 -15.34
CA ILE A 172 -6.33 -3.21 -13.99
C ILE A 172 -7.77 -2.70 -14.06
N THR A 173 -8.69 -3.44 -13.46
CA THR A 173 -10.09 -3.04 -13.30
C THR A 173 -10.54 -3.20 -11.84
N LYS A 174 -11.58 -2.47 -11.45
CA LYS A 174 -12.19 -2.60 -10.10
C LYS A 174 -12.58 -4.05 -9.80
N ASP A 175 -13.13 -4.75 -10.78
CA ASP A 175 -13.59 -6.14 -10.60
C ASP A 175 -12.41 -7.11 -10.40
N LYS A 176 -11.33 -6.97 -11.20
CA LYS A 176 -10.12 -7.77 -11.04
C LYS A 176 -9.46 -7.52 -9.69
N LEU A 177 -9.33 -6.27 -9.25
CA LEU A 177 -8.77 -5.93 -7.93
C LEU A 177 -9.58 -6.57 -6.80
N LYS A 178 -10.92 -6.43 -6.84
CA LYS A 178 -11.83 -7.03 -5.86
C LYS A 178 -11.81 -8.56 -5.86
N MET A 179 -11.67 -9.17 -7.04
CA MET A 179 -11.54 -10.62 -7.17
C MET A 179 -10.27 -11.12 -6.50
N VAL A 180 -9.14 -10.48 -6.76
CA VAL A 180 -7.84 -10.84 -6.17
C VAL A 180 -7.84 -10.60 -4.67
N GLU A 181 -8.42 -9.49 -4.18
CA GLU A 181 -8.54 -9.23 -2.74
C GLU A 181 -9.35 -10.32 -2.02
N LYS A 182 -10.51 -10.69 -2.55
CA LYS A 182 -11.34 -11.79 -1.99
C LYS A 182 -10.58 -13.13 -1.98
N ALA A 183 -9.78 -13.40 -3.00
CA ALA A 183 -8.97 -14.59 -3.06
C ALA A 183 -7.85 -14.58 -1.99
N GLU A 184 -7.18 -13.45 -1.79
CA GLU A 184 -6.20 -13.29 -0.70
C GLU A 184 -6.85 -13.44 0.67
N ASP A 185 -8.03 -12.84 0.89
CA ASP A 185 -8.78 -12.95 2.14
C ASP A 185 -9.17 -14.40 2.44
N LEU A 186 -9.66 -15.14 1.43
CA LEU A 186 -9.99 -16.56 1.59
C LEU A 186 -8.79 -17.39 2.07
N VAL A 187 -7.61 -17.18 1.48
CA VAL A 187 -6.40 -17.91 1.86
C VAL A 187 -5.92 -17.46 3.23
N PHE A 188 -5.95 -16.16 3.51
CA PHE A 188 -5.57 -15.61 4.80
C PHE A 188 -6.44 -16.17 5.96
N ASP A 189 -7.75 -16.33 5.74
CA ASP A 189 -8.69 -16.85 6.74
C ASP A 189 -8.44 -18.34 7.08
N LEU A 190 -7.66 -19.06 6.25
CA LEU A 190 -7.13 -20.39 6.55
C LEU A 190 -5.89 -20.35 7.46
N GLY A 191 -5.50 -19.16 7.95
CA GLY A 191 -4.43 -18.99 8.92
C GLY A 191 -3.03 -18.95 8.30
N PHE A 192 -2.89 -18.39 7.08
CA PHE A 192 -1.60 -18.05 6.50
C PHE A 192 -1.15 -16.66 6.96
N SER A 193 0.16 -16.51 7.20
CA SER A 193 0.70 -15.29 7.81
C SER A 193 0.83 -14.10 6.83
N ASP A 194 1.15 -14.37 5.57
CA ASP A 194 1.15 -13.41 4.47
C ASP A 194 0.74 -14.14 3.18
N VAL A 195 -0.04 -13.48 2.34
CA VAL A 195 -0.61 -14.07 1.13
C VAL A 195 -0.55 -13.06 0.00
N ARG A 196 -0.17 -13.54 -1.19
CA ARG A 196 -0.35 -12.80 -2.45
C ARG A 196 -0.92 -13.73 -3.50
N VAL A 197 -2.02 -13.31 -4.10
CA VAL A 197 -2.61 -13.98 -5.26
C VAL A 197 -2.29 -13.17 -6.50
N ARG A 198 -1.34 -13.67 -7.32
CA ARG A 198 -1.01 -13.06 -8.62
C ARG A 198 -2.06 -13.43 -9.64
N TYR A 199 -2.49 -12.44 -10.40
CA TYR A 199 -3.35 -12.63 -11.56
C TYR A 199 -2.48 -12.73 -12.81
N VAL A 200 -2.44 -13.88 -13.44
CA VAL A 200 -1.62 -14.14 -14.64
C VAL A 200 -2.49 -14.81 -15.69
N GLU A 201 -2.79 -14.11 -16.80
CA GLU A 201 -3.61 -14.67 -17.89
C GLU A 201 -4.92 -15.29 -17.39
N SER A 202 -5.63 -14.60 -16.50
CA SER A 202 -6.86 -15.07 -15.84
C SER A 202 -6.67 -16.19 -14.83
N ASN A 203 -5.46 -16.66 -14.57
CA ASN A 203 -5.16 -17.69 -13.58
C ASN A 203 -4.69 -17.07 -12.26
N ALA A 204 -4.86 -17.82 -11.18
CA ALA A 204 -4.35 -17.46 -9.87
C ALA A 204 -3.04 -18.18 -9.56
N LYS A 205 -2.00 -17.44 -9.19
CA LYS A 205 -0.77 -18.00 -8.64
C LYS A 205 -0.60 -17.52 -7.20
N ILE A 206 -0.66 -18.45 -6.24
CA ILE A 206 -0.63 -18.11 -4.81
C ILE A 206 0.80 -18.15 -4.30
N GLU A 207 1.23 -17.04 -3.70
CA GLU A 207 2.51 -16.90 -3.00
C GLU A 207 2.24 -16.79 -1.50
N VAL A 208 2.91 -17.63 -0.71
CA VAL A 208 2.96 -17.59 0.77
C VAL A 208 4.41 -17.66 1.21
N PRO A 209 4.75 -17.36 2.48
CA PRO A 209 6.10 -17.60 3.00
C PRO A 209 6.58 -19.02 2.70
N ALA A 210 7.88 -19.18 2.40
CA ALA A 210 8.44 -20.49 2.01
C ALA A 210 8.14 -21.59 3.05
N SER A 211 8.08 -21.26 4.33
CA SER A 211 7.71 -22.18 5.41
C SER A 211 6.25 -22.65 5.38
N GLU A 212 5.38 -21.99 4.61
CA GLU A 212 3.96 -22.28 4.53
C GLU A 212 3.53 -22.96 3.21
N ILE A 213 4.47 -23.15 2.27
CA ILE A 213 4.17 -23.73 0.94
C ILE A 213 3.55 -25.13 1.06
N GLU A 214 4.09 -26.01 1.89
CA GLU A 214 3.56 -27.37 2.06
C GLU A 214 2.16 -27.35 2.71
N LYS A 215 1.92 -26.42 3.64
CA LYS A 215 0.57 -26.18 4.17
C LYS A 215 -0.39 -25.74 3.07
N LEU A 216 0.04 -24.83 2.17
CA LEU A 216 -0.79 -24.37 1.06
C LEU A 216 -1.13 -25.50 0.08
N LYS A 217 -0.15 -26.32 -0.28
CA LYS A 217 -0.37 -27.51 -1.14
C LYS A 217 -1.39 -28.48 -0.53
N SER A 218 -1.39 -28.64 0.78
CA SER A 218 -2.34 -29.55 1.45
C SER A 218 -3.81 -29.10 1.35
N VAL A 219 -4.06 -27.80 1.12
CA VAL A 219 -5.40 -27.22 0.96
C VAL A 219 -5.71 -26.79 -0.47
N GLU A 220 -4.80 -26.97 -1.43
CA GLU A 220 -4.94 -26.54 -2.82
C GLU A 220 -6.22 -27.06 -3.47
N ALA A 221 -6.51 -28.36 -3.30
CA ALA A 221 -7.72 -28.98 -3.85
C ALA A 221 -9.01 -28.33 -3.33
N GLN A 222 -9.02 -27.92 -2.06
CA GLN A 222 -10.14 -27.23 -1.43
C GLN A 222 -10.31 -25.80 -1.98
N LEU A 223 -9.21 -25.12 -2.29
CA LEU A 223 -9.21 -23.76 -2.82
C LEU A 223 -9.67 -23.71 -4.28
N LYS A 224 -9.34 -24.72 -5.09
CA LYS A 224 -9.52 -24.72 -6.53
C LYS A 224 -10.95 -24.36 -6.95
N GLY A 225 -11.97 -25.05 -6.43
CA GLY A 225 -13.36 -24.75 -6.74
C GLY A 225 -13.80 -23.35 -6.33
N ARG A 226 -13.30 -22.85 -5.18
CA ARG A 226 -13.61 -21.49 -4.70
C ARG A 226 -13.01 -20.41 -5.59
N PHE A 227 -11.80 -20.64 -6.13
CA PHE A 227 -11.16 -19.73 -7.06
C PHE A 227 -11.84 -19.72 -8.43
N GLU A 228 -12.28 -20.90 -8.92
CA GLU A 228 -13.10 -21.01 -10.14
C GLU A 228 -14.41 -20.24 -10.00
N GLU A 229 -15.10 -20.35 -8.87
CA GLU A 229 -16.33 -19.57 -8.57
C GLU A 229 -16.07 -18.05 -8.52
N MET A 230 -14.86 -17.62 -8.16
CA MET A 230 -14.46 -16.20 -8.17
C MET A 230 -14.14 -15.69 -9.57
N GLY A 231 -13.95 -16.58 -10.57
CA GLY A 231 -13.66 -16.23 -11.95
C GLY A 231 -12.21 -16.46 -12.39
N PHE A 232 -11.38 -17.13 -11.59
CA PHE A 232 -10.06 -17.58 -12.02
C PHE A 232 -10.17 -18.86 -12.87
N GLY A 233 -9.29 -19.00 -13.88
CA GLY A 233 -9.22 -20.21 -14.70
C GLY A 233 -8.57 -21.37 -13.97
N GLN A 234 -7.30 -21.24 -13.64
CA GLN A 234 -6.53 -22.24 -12.91
C GLN A 234 -5.93 -21.65 -11.64
N LEU A 235 -5.63 -22.54 -10.69
CA LEU A 235 -4.92 -22.18 -9.47
C LEU A 235 -3.58 -22.92 -9.45
N GLU A 236 -2.51 -22.19 -9.16
CA GLU A 236 -1.14 -22.70 -9.03
C GLU A 236 -0.53 -22.21 -7.71
N VAL A 237 0.20 -23.07 -7.02
CA VAL A 237 1.03 -22.70 -5.87
C VAL A 237 2.42 -22.29 -6.39
N ASP A 238 2.89 -21.11 -6.00
CA ASP A 238 4.23 -20.66 -6.34
C ASP A 238 5.28 -21.36 -5.49
N GLU A 239 6.13 -22.17 -6.10
CA GLU A 239 7.18 -22.95 -5.42
C GLU A 239 8.31 -22.11 -4.84
N GLU A 240 8.50 -20.88 -5.33
CA GLU A 240 9.48 -19.93 -4.76
C GLU A 240 8.92 -19.21 -3.53
N GLY A 241 7.59 -19.13 -3.44
CA GLY A 241 6.89 -18.42 -2.40
C GLY A 241 7.02 -16.90 -2.50
N LEU A 242 6.80 -16.23 -1.37
CA LEU A 242 6.84 -14.78 -1.26
C LEU A 242 8.27 -14.25 -1.34
N VAL A 243 8.56 -13.54 -2.44
CA VAL A 243 9.85 -12.87 -2.66
C VAL A 243 9.62 -11.39 -2.96
N SER A 244 10.34 -10.52 -2.26
CA SER A 244 10.28 -9.07 -2.50
C SER A 244 10.80 -8.72 -3.90
N GLY A 245 10.13 -7.79 -4.58
CA GLY A 245 10.55 -7.30 -5.90
C GLY A 245 10.33 -8.27 -7.06
N LYS A 246 9.65 -9.39 -6.88
CA LYS A 246 9.42 -10.42 -7.90
C LYS A 246 8.79 -9.87 -9.18
N LEU A 247 7.82 -8.95 -9.04
CA LEU A 247 7.18 -8.29 -10.18
C LEU A 247 8.19 -7.52 -11.06
N ASN A 248 9.23 -6.96 -10.47
CA ASN A 248 10.21 -6.13 -11.17
C ASN A 248 11.27 -6.94 -11.94
N ARG A 249 11.31 -8.27 -11.79
CA ARG A 249 12.26 -9.14 -12.51
C ARG A 249 12.05 -9.12 -14.03
N GLY A 250 10.83 -8.82 -14.49
CA GLY A 250 10.49 -8.67 -15.90
C GLY A 250 10.79 -7.30 -16.50
N ILE A 251 11.28 -6.33 -15.70
CA ILE A 251 11.65 -5.01 -16.22
C ILE A 251 13.04 -5.14 -16.84
N VAL A 252 13.12 -5.12 -18.16
CA VAL A 252 14.40 -4.98 -18.89
C VAL A 252 14.94 -3.59 -18.58
N LYS A 253 16.11 -3.53 -17.92
CA LYS A 253 16.84 -2.29 -17.64
C LYS A 253 17.43 -1.71 -18.90
#